data_6a9992c2770bf2bf95fdedea359db03c
#
_entry.id   6a9992c2770bf2bf95fdedea359db03c
#
_cell.length_a   1.000
_cell.length_b   1.000
_cell.length_c   1.000
_cell.angle_alpha   90.00
_cell.angle_beta   90.00
_cell.angle_gamma   90.00
#
_symmetry.space_group_name_H-M   'P 1'
#
loop_
_entity.id
_entity.type
_entity.pdbx_description
1 polymer ?
#
loop_
_entity_poly.entity_id
_entity_poly.type
_entity_poly.pdbx_seq_one_letter_code
_entity_poly.pdbx_strand_id
1 'polypeptide(L)'
;MVVIKMPKILILYYSRTGNTEKMANAVAEGAKSIPGLEVELTYRATPEMLQEYDAIAVGTPTYHHDTTSDIKGLFEEAAVKNINLKGKVGAAFGSYGWSGEAPKLVLEIMKNRFEMNVIEPPLLIRYTPDHTGLEKCRELGRKIAEKTAVPKQ
;
A
#
# COMPACT_ATOMS: atom_id res chain seq x y z
N MET A 1 -1.65 -6.22 -33.82
CA MET A 1 -2.64 -5.88 -32.76
C MET A 1 -1.92 -5.42 -31.50
N VAL A 2 -2.26 -4.24 -31.01
CA VAL A 2 -1.65 -3.73 -29.79
C VAL A 2 -2.48 -4.19 -28.60
N VAL A 3 -1.86 -4.92 -27.67
CA VAL A 3 -2.51 -5.31 -26.44
C VAL A 3 -2.19 -4.28 -25.38
N ILE A 4 -3.22 -3.56 -24.91
CA ILE A 4 -3.06 -2.59 -23.85
C ILE A 4 -3.32 -3.31 -22.52
N LYS A 5 -2.26 -3.45 -21.74
CA LYS A 5 -2.38 -4.06 -20.43
C LYS A 5 -2.79 -3.01 -19.40
N MET A 6 -3.87 -3.27 -18.68
CA MET A 6 -4.33 -2.37 -17.61
C MET A 6 -3.34 -2.40 -16.46
N PRO A 7 -2.95 -1.23 -15.94
CA PRO A 7 -2.15 -1.19 -14.71
C PRO A 7 -2.87 -1.85 -13.54
N LYS A 8 -2.10 -2.48 -12.67
CA LYS A 8 -2.63 -3.21 -11.51
C LYS A 8 -2.13 -2.60 -10.21
N ILE A 9 -3.06 -2.43 -9.28
CA ILE A 9 -2.77 -1.92 -7.94
C ILE A 9 -3.04 -3.01 -6.92
N LEU A 10 -2.07 -3.27 -6.06
CA LEU A 10 -2.23 -4.17 -4.92
C LEU A 10 -2.40 -3.34 -3.66
N ILE A 11 -3.46 -3.62 -2.91
CA ILE A 11 -3.65 -3.06 -1.58
C ILE A 11 -3.55 -4.24 -0.62
N LEU A 12 -2.43 -4.31 0.08
CA LEU A 12 -2.11 -5.38 1.01
C LEU A 12 -2.24 -4.83 2.43
N TYR A 13 -2.97 -5.51 3.28
CA TYR A 13 -3.13 -5.04 4.65
C TYR A 13 -2.98 -6.16 5.66
N TYR A 14 -2.57 -5.78 6.85
CA TYR A 14 -2.67 -6.59 8.04
C TYR A 14 -3.53 -5.84 9.03
N SER A 15 -4.49 -6.51 9.66
CA SER A 15 -5.39 -5.87 10.61
C SER A 15 -5.76 -6.83 11.73
N ARG A 16 -5.53 -6.42 12.96
CA ARG A 16 -5.84 -7.21 14.15
C ARG A 16 -7.21 -6.87 14.70
N THR A 17 -7.53 -5.57 14.74
CA THR A 17 -8.78 -5.07 15.34
C THR A 17 -9.82 -4.70 14.28
N GLY A 18 -9.46 -4.74 13.01
CA GLY A 18 -10.33 -4.34 11.92
C GLY A 18 -10.19 -2.87 11.50
N ASN A 19 -9.44 -2.06 12.23
CA ASN A 19 -9.30 -0.63 11.91
C ASN A 19 -8.50 -0.41 10.63
N THR A 20 -7.35 -1.07 10.50
CA THR A 20 -6.54 -0.97 9.27
C THR A 20 -7.28 -1.58 8.09
N GLU A 21 -8.07 -2.62 8.31
CA GLU A 21 -8.92 -3.22 7.27
C GLU A 21 -9.96 -2.21 6.74
N LYS A 22 -10.60 -1.46 7.64
CA LYS A 22 -11.54 -0.41 7.24
C LYS A 22 -10.86 0.64 6.38
N MET A 23 -9.63 1.02 6.76
CA MET A 23 -8.83 1.93 5.96
C MET A 23 -8.52 1.34 4.60
N ALA A 24 -8.09 0.07 4.54
CA ALA A 24 -7.74 -0.61 3.31
C ALA A 24 -8.93 -0.68 2.35
N ASN A 25 -10.13 -0.97 2.86
CA ASN A 25 -11.34 -0.98 2.06
C ASN A 25 -11.62 0.40 1.44
N ALA A 26 -11.43 1.47 2.23
CA ALA A 26 -11.66 2.83 1.73
C ALA A 26 -10.60 3.25 0.70
N VAL A 27 -9.34 2.85 0.91
CA VAL A 27 -8.28 3.08 -0.08
C VAL A 27 -8.65 2.39 -1.40
N ALA A 28 -9.12 1.14 -1.32
CA ALA A 28 -9.54 0.38 -2.51
C ALA A 28 -10.71 1.06 -3.21
N GLU A 29 -11.70 1.56 -2.47
CA GLU A 29 -12.81 2.32 -3.06
C GLU A 29 -12.31 3.51 -3.86
N GLY A 30 -11.42 4.29 -3.27
CA GLY A 30 -10.85 5.47 -3.95
C GLY A 30 -10.09 5.08 -5.22
N ALA A 31 -9.29 4.04 -5.16
CA ALA A 31 -8.55 3.57 -6.32
C ALA A 31 -9.48 3.09 -7.43
N LYS A 32 -10.54 2.36 -7.07
CA LYS A 32 -11.52 1.84 -8.03
C LYS A 32 -12.35 2.93 -8.69
N SER A 33 -12.39 4.12 -8.12
CA SER A 33 -13.13 5.24 -8.72
C SER A 33 -12.45 5.81 -9.96
N ILE A 34 -11.18 5.48 -10.17
CA ILE A 34 -10.43 5.88 -11.36
C ILE A 34 -10.52 4.76 -12.40
N PRO A 35 -11.03 5.03 -13.61
CA PRO A 35 -11.19 3.96 -14.60
C PRO A 35 -9.86 3.53 -15.22
N GLY A 36 -9.84 2.34 -15.81
CA GLY A 36 -8.70 1.83 -16.56
C GLY A 36 -7.64 1.14 -15.72
N LEU A 37 -7.97 0.77 -14.48
CA LEU A 37 -7.04 0.12 -13.56
C LEU A 37 -7.68 -1.13 -12.93
N GLU A 38 -6.86 -2.11 -12.60
CA GLU A 38 -7.29 -3.24 -11.80
C GLU A 38 -6.82 -3.01 -10.36
N VAL A 39 -7.71 -3.22 -9.40
CA VAL A 39 -7.41 -3.04 -7.97
C VAL A 39 -7.67 -4.35 -7.25
N GLU A 40 -6.66 -4.87 -6.58
CA GLU A 40 -6.79 -6.07 -5.76
C GLU A 40 -6.55 -5.73 -4.29
N LEU A 41 -7.47 -6.13 -3.45
CA LEU A 41 -7.39 -5.95 -2.00
C LEU A 41 -7.22 -7.32 -1.36
N THR A 42 -6.12 -7.51 -0.63
CA THR A 42 -5.84 -8.79 0.00
C THR A 42 -5.05 -8.61 1.30
N TYR A 43 -5.12 -9.62 2.15
CA TYR A 43 -4.31 -9.67 3.37
C TYR A 43 -3.16 -10.68 3.27
N ARG A 44 -2.97 -11.28 2.10
CA ARG A 44 -1.87 -12.24 1.87
C ARG A 44 -1.20 -11.96 0.54
N ALA A 45 0.12 -11.97 0.56
CA ALA A 45 0.91 -11.84 -0.64
C ALA A 45 2.22 -12.61 -0.49
N THR A 46 2.72 -13.12 -1.62
CA THR A 46 4.06 -13.69 -1.69
C THR A 46 5.00 -12.66 -2.32
N PRO A 47 6.31 -12.77 -2.12
CA PRO A 47 7.25 -11.86 -2.76
C PRO A 47 7.09 -11.83 -4.29
N GLU A 48 6.86 -12.99 -4.90
CA GLU A 48 6.70 -13.09 -6.36
C GLU A 48 5.46 -12.34 -6.86
N MET A 49 4.38 -12.33 -6.09
CA MET A 49 3.18 -11.60 -6.44
C MET A 49 3.43 -10.10 -6.59
N LEU A 50 4.34 -9.54 -5.79
CA LEU A 50 4.61 -8.11 -5.80
C LEU A 50 5.06 -7.62 -7.17
N GLN A 51 5.74 -8.46 -7.95
CA GLN A 51 6.22 -8.09 -9.28
C GLN A 51 5.09 -7.90 -10.29
N GLU A 52 3.93 -8.48 -10.04
CA GLU A 52 2.79 -8.44 -10.95
C GLU A 52 2.03 -7.12 -10.92
N TYR A 53 2.33 -6.26 -9.97
CA TYR A 53 1.61 -5.01 -9.77
C TYR A 53 2.45 -3.81 -10.14
N ASP A 54 1.79 -2.75 -10.58
CA ASP A 54 2.43 -1.47 -10.92
C ASP A 54 2.48 -0.53 -9.71
N ALA A 55 1.59 -0.77 -8.74
CA ALA A 55 1.55 -0.03 -7.49
C ALA A 55 1.26 -0.98 -6.33
N ILE A 56 1.87 -0.71 -5.19
CA ILE A 56 1.70 -1.49 -3.97
C ILE A 56 1.44 -0.53 -2.82
N ALA A 57 0.26 -0.66 -2.21
CA ALA A 57 -0.08 0.08 -1.00
C ALA A 57 -0.16 -0.90 0.15
N VAL A 58 0.49 -0.60 1.26
CA VAL A 58 0.52 -1.47 2.43
C VAL A 58 -0.15 -0.81 3.61
N GLY A 59 -1.16 -1.49 4.16
CA GLY A 59 -1.82 -1.09 5.39
C GLY A 59 -1.25 -1.91 6.55
N THR A 60 -0.72 -1.22 7.55
CA THR A 60 -0.11 -1.87 8.71
C THR A 60 -0.38 -1.10 9.99
N PRO A 61 -0.85 -1.78 11.05
CA PRO A 61 -0.89 -1.17 12.38
C PRO A 61 0.52 -1.13 12.96
N THR A 62 0.69 -0.34 14.02
CA THR A 62 1.96 -0.25 14.74
C THR A 62 1.87 -1.08 16.02
N TYR A 63 2.80 -2.03 16.17
CA TYR A 63 2.95 -2.83 17.38
C TYR A 63 4.38 -2.67 17.89
N HIS A 64 4.54 -2.28 19.14
CA HIS A 64 5.86 -2.08 19.74
C HIS A 64 6.79 -1.23 18.86
N HIS A 65 6.25 -0.13 18.32
CA HIS A 65 6.97 0.83 17.46
C HIS A 65 7.43 0.23 16.11
N ASP A 66 6.90 -0.92 15.70
CA ASP A 66 7.29 -1.59 14.46
C ASP A 66 6.05 -2.08 13.69
N THR A 67 6.28 -2.48 12.44
CA THR A 67 5.27 -3.15 11.63
C THR A 67 5.13 -4.60 12.07
N THR A 68 4.13 -5.30 11.52
CA THR A 68 3.91 -6.70 11.84
C THR A 68 5.00 -7.58 11.25
N SER A 69 5.23 -8.75 11.87
CA SER A 69 6.19 -9.72 11.36
C SER A 69 5.84 -10.22 9.96
N ASP A 70 4.55 -10.31 9.64
CA ASP A 70 4.10 -10.74 8.31
C ASP A 70 4.53 -9.75 7.22
N ILE A 71 4.33 -8.47 7.45
CA ILE A 71 4.73 -7.43 6.49
C ILE A 71 6.25 -7.34 6.39
N LYS A 72 6.92 -7.34 7.54
CA LYS A 72 8.37 -7.29 7.60
C LYS A 72 9.01 -8.48 6.89
N GLY A 73 8.52 -9.68 7.17
CA GLY A 73 9.00 -10.91 6.56
C GLY A 73 8.81 -10.93 5.05
N LEU A 74 7.68 -10.41 4.57
CA LEU A 74 7.41 -10.32 3.13
C LEU A 74 8.48 -9.49 2.41
N PHE A 75 8.81 -8.31 2.94
CA PHE A 75 9.81 -7.45 2.33
C PHE A 75 11.23 -7.98 2.49
N GLU A 76 11.54 -8.60 3.63
CA GLU A 76 12.84 -9.25 3.82
C GLU A 76 13.04 -10.39 2.81
N GLU A 77 12.02 -11.22 2.62
CA GLU A 77 12.06 -12.32 1.65
C GLU A 77 12.16 -11.80 0.22
N ALA A 78 11.41 -10.73 -0.09
CA ALA A 78 11.47 -10.09 -1.39
C ALA A 78 12.90 -9.59 -1.69
N ALA A 79 13.56 -9.01 -0.68
CA ALA A 79 14.94 -8.53 -0.83
C ALA A 79 15.92 -9.69 -1.08
N VAL A 80 15.77 -10.79 -0.33
CA VAL A 80 16.63 -11.98 -0.49
C VAL A 80 16.46 -12.58 -1.89
N LYS A 81 15.24 -12.60 -2.40
CA LYS A 81 14.93 -13.15 -3.72
C LYS A 81 15.21 -12.18 -4.87
N ASN A 82 15.71 -11.00 -4.57
CA ASN A 82 16.00 -9.96 -5.56
C ASN A 82 14.76 -9.58 -6.40
N ILE A 83 13.61 -9.52 -5.76
CA ILE A 83 12.37 -9.09 -6.41
C ILE A 83 12.52 -7.64 -6.84
N ASN A 84 12.29 -7.34 -8.11
CA ASN A 84 12.46 -6.00 -8.64
C ASN A 84 11.16 -5.19 -8.54
N LEU A 85 11.16 -4.17 -7.68
CA LEU A 85 10.03 -3.27 -7.49
C LEU A 85 10.39 -1.83 -7.89
N LYS A 86 11.57 -1.63 -8.50
CA LYS A 86 12.08 -0.32 -8.84
C LYS A 86 11.10 0.48 -9.70
N GLY A 87 10.83 1.70 -9.30
CA GLY A 87 9.95 2.61 -10.03
C GLY A 87 8.46 2.38 -9.85
N LYS A 88 8.06 1.29 -9.21
CA LYS A 88 6.65 1.05 -8.94
C LYS A 88 6.14 2.06 -7.90
N VAL A 89 4.87 2.42 -8.00
CA VAL A 89 4.25 3.34 -7.03
C VAL A 89 4.09 2.63 -5.70
N GLY A 90 4.50 3.28 -4.61
CA GLY A 90 4.38 2.75 -3.27
C GLY A 90 3.64 3.69 -2.34
N ALA A 91 2.86 3.16 -1.43
CA ALA A 91 2.16 3.92 -0.42
C ALA A 91 2.00 3.09 0.84
N ALA A 92 1.86 3.76 1.98
CA ALA A 92 1.63 3.07 3.24
C ALA A 92 0.61 3.83 4.08
N PHE A 93 -0.16 3.10 4.85
CA PHE A 93 -1.18 3.66 5.72
C PHE A 93 -1.38 2.75 6.93
N GLY A 94 -2.05 3.25 7.94
CA GLY A 94 -2.36 2.41 9.08
C GLY A 94 -3.06 3.14 10.20
N SER A 95 -3.78 2.36 11.01
CA SER A 95 -4.40 2.82 12.24
C SER A 95 -3.41 2.61 13.39
N TYR A 96 -3.43 3.51 14.37
CA TYR A 96 -2.58 3.40 15.54
C TYR A 96 -3.31 3.86 16.80
N GLY A 97 -2.86 3.37 17.97
CA GLY A 97 -3.40 3.80 19.25
C GLY A 97 -2.41 4.72 19.97
N TRP A 98 -1.20 4.25 20.16
CA TRP A 98 -0.16 4.95 20.91
C TRP A 98 0.79 5.69 19.98
N SER A 99 1.40 4.99 19.03
CA SER A 99 2.38 5.54 18.10
C SER A 99 2.12 5.02 16.70
N GLY A 100 2.58 5.72 15.68
CA GLY A 100 2.26 5.42 14.28
C GLY A 100 3.48 5.20 13.40
N GLU A 101 4.55 4.59 13.91
CA GLU A 101 5.79 4.42 13.16
C GLU A 101 5.71 3.40 12.03
N ALA A 102 4.85 2.38 12.14
CA ALA A 102 4.87 1.25 11.21
C ALA A 102 4.66 1.64 9.74
N PRO A 103 3.66 2.45 9.37
CA PRO A 103 3.52 2.85 7.97
C PRO A 103 4.73 3.62 7.46
N LYS A 104 5.35 4.44 8.29
CA LYS A 104 6.56 5.17 7.91
C LYS A 104 7.73 4.23 7.67
N LEU A 105 7.89 3.22 8.52
CA LEU A 105 8.95 2.21 8.37
C LEU A 105 8.77 1.43 7.06
N VAL A 106 7.55 1.03 6.75
CA VAL A 106 7.24 0.32 5.50
C VAL A 106 7.54 1.22 4.30
N LEU A 107 7.14 2.48 4.37
CA LEU A 107 7.38 3.43 3.29
C LEU A 107 8.88 3.65 3.05
N GLU A 108 9.67 3.70 4.13
CA GLU A 108 11.12 3.82 4.03
C GLU A 108 11.75 2.59 3.38
N ILE A 109 11.25 1.39 3.69
CA ILE A 109 11.71 0.16 3.06
C ILE A 109 11.42 0.20 1.56
N MET A 110 10.21 0.58 1.17
CA MET A 110 9.83 0.72 -0.23
C MET A 110 10.73 1.71 -0.97
N LYS A 111 10.99 2.86 -0.35
CA LYS A 111 11.77 3.94 -0.96
C LYS A 111 13.26 3.61 -1.04
N ASN A 112 13.84 3.21 0.09
CA ASN A 112 15.28 3.06 0.21
C ASN A 112 15.81 1.69 -0.19
N ARG A 113 15.06 0.63 0.11
CA ARG A 113 15.49 -0.73 -0.22
C ARG A 113 15.10 -1.14 -1.63
N PHE A 114 13.89 -0.77 -2.06
CA PHE A 114 13.34 -1.21 -3.35
C PHE A 114 13.30 -0.11 -4.42
N GLU A 115 13.70 1.09 -4.07
CA GLU A 115 13.73 2.23 -5.02
C GLU A 115 12.38 2.49 -5.69
N MET A 116 11.31 2.30 -4.93
CA MET A 116 9.96 2.58 -5.40
C MET A 116 9.68 4.08 -5.40
N ASN A 117 8.74 4.50 -6.22
CA ASN A 117 8.27 5.87 -6.27
C ASN A 117 7.13 6.03 -5.26
N VAL A 118 7.47 6.45 -4.04
CA VAL A 118 6.52 6.45 -2.92
C VAL A 118 5.73 7.75 -2.82
N ILE A 119 4.51 7.63 -2.30
CA ILE A 119 3.66 8.75 -1.95
C ILE A 119 3.92 9.10 -0.49
N GLU A 120 4.39 10.30 -0.24
CA GLU A 120 4.69 10.78 1.11
C GLU A 120 3.75 11.91 1.49
N PRO A 121 3.39 12.04 2.77
CA PRO A 121 3.71 11.16 3.89
C PRO A 121 2.78 9.93 3.93
N PRO A 122 3.08 8.93 4.79
CA PRO A 122 2.14 7.83 4.98
C PRO A 122 0.87 8.34 5.66
N LEU A 123 -0.26 7.68 5.40
CA LEU A 123 -1.54 8.08 6.00
C LEU A 123 -1.73 7.37 7.34
N LEU A 124 -1.83 8.16 8.39
CA LEU A 124 -2.00 7.66 9.77
C LEU A 124 -3.34 8.12 10.32
N ILE A 125 -4.09 7.18 10.89
CA ILE A 125 -5.36 7.50 11.55
C ILE A 125 -5.34 6.88 12.94
N ARG A 126 -5.61 7.71 13.95
CA ARG A 126 -5.61 7.26 15.34
C ARG A 126 -6.91 6.52 15.64
N TYR A 127 -6.78 5.32 16.19
CA TYR A 127 -7.91 4.45 16.58
C TYR A 127 -8.82 4.09 15.40
N THR A 128 -10.12 3.98 15.63
CA THR A 128 -11.11 3.64 14.60
C THR A 128 -11.28 4.82 13.66
N PRO A 129 -11.14 4.61 12.35
CA PRO A 129 -11.33 5.70 11.39
C PRO A 129 -12.77 6.18 11.38
N ASP A 130 -12.95 7.49 11.48
CA ASP A 130 -14.25 8.14 11.36
C ASP A 130 -14.52 8.49 9.89
N HIS A 131 -15.63 9.19 9.65
CA HIS A 131 -16.02 9.60 8.29
C HIS A 131 -14.90 10.40 7.60
N THR A 132 -14.31 11.38 8.30
CA THR A 132 -13.22 12.20 7.76
C THR A 132 -11.99 11.36 7.47
N GLY A 133 -11.64 10.44 8.38
CA GLY A 133 -10.50 9.54 8.19
C GLY A 133 -10.68 8.62 7.00
N LEU A 134 -11.88 8.07 6.82
CA LEU A 134 -12.17 7.20 5.68
C LEU A 134 -12.12 7.98 4.36
N GLU A 135 -12.54 9.25 4.36
CA GLU A 135 -12.42 10.08 3.16
C GLU A 135 -10.96 10.34 2.79
N LYS A 136 -10.09 10.51 3.79
CA LYS A 136 -8.64 10.62 3.54
C LYS A 136 -8.10 9.33 2.92
N CYS A 137 -8.63 8.18 3.32
CA CYS A 137 -8.25 6.90 2.72
C CYS A 137 -8.68 6.82 1.26
N ARG A 138 -9.89 7.26 0.95
CA ARG A 138 -10.38 7.30 -0.44
C ARG A 138 -9.52 8.23 -1.30
N GLU A 139 -9.15 9.38 -0.76
CA GLU A 139 -8.25 10.32 -1.45
C GLU A 139 -6.89 9.69 -1.73
N LEU A 140 -6.34 8.95 -0.76
CA LEU A 140 -5.09 8.22 -0.96
C LEU A 140 -5.23 7.22 -2.10
N GLY A 141 -6.33 6.47 -2.11
CA GLY A 141 -6.62 5.51 -3.18
C GLY A 141 -6.67 6.16 -4.55
N ARG A 142 -7.37 7.29 -4.67
CA ARG A 142 -7.43 8.04 -5.92
C ARG A 142 -6.04 8.52 -6.35
N LYS A 143 -5.25 9.01 -5.41
CA LYS A 143 -3.89 9.48 -5.67
C LYS A 143 -2.99 8.37 -6.17
N ILE A 144 -3.07 7.19 -5.55
CA ILE A 144 -2.32 6.01 -6.00
C ILE A 144 -2.73 5.66 -7.44
N ALA A 145 -4.03 5.62 -7.71
CA ALA A 145 -4.54 5.26 -9.03
C ALA A 145 -4.14 6.28 -10.10
N GLU A 146 -4.26 7.55 -9.81
CA GLU A 146 -3.88 8.62 -10.74
C GLU A 146 -2.38 8.56 -11.07
N LYS A 147 -1.55 8.34 -10.07
CA LYS A 147 -0.11 8.24 -10.24
C LYS A 147 0.28 6.98 -11.02
N THR A 148 -0.43 5.89 -10.81
CA THR A 148 -0.20 4.62 -11.50
C THR A 148 -0.65 4.69 -12.96
N ALA A 149 -1.72 5.43 -13.22
CA ALA A 149 -2.29 5.58 -14.57
C ALA A 149 -1.42 6.47 -15.49
N VAL A 150 -0.52 7.28 -14.92
CA VAL A 150 0.35 8.14 -15.73
C VAL A 150 1.32 7.29 -16.53
N PRO A 151 1.39 7.46 -17.87
CA PRO A 151 2.35 6.67 -18.67
C PRO A 151 3.77 6.90 -18.19
N LYS A 152 4.51 5.81 -18.06
CA LYS A 152 5.94 5.89 -17.74
C LYS A 152 6.70 6.30 -18.99
N GLN A 153 7.49 7.33 -18.87
CA GLN A 153 8.36 7.81 -19.93
C GLN A 153 9.75 7.19 -19.79
#